data_2ee0bf8acfdb73d4d317eb98afe50baf
#
_entry.id   2ee0bf8acfdb73d4d317eb98afe50baf
#
_cell.length_a   1.000
_cell.length_b   1.000
_cell.length_c   1.000
_cell.angle_alpha   90.00
_cell.angle_beta   90.00
_cell.angle_gamma   90.00
#
_symmetry.space_group_name_H-M   'P 1'
#
loop_
_entity.id
_entity.type
_entity.pdbx_description
1 polymer ?
#
loop_
_entity_poly.entity_id
_entity_poly.type
_entity_poly.pdbx_seq_one_letter_code
_entity_poly.pdbx_strand_id
1 'polypeptide(L)'
;MNKPAEPLSPDPRRVPYARPQPWGMVPDIVVNDALTSDERLWAPVAPDIWSRPLNLCVSGGHYTHLLRVRRSGVLQRHRHSGAVHAWVIKGRWYYLEHEWVAETGSYIFEPPGETHTLTVPDDCSEMITLFTVHGALMYVDPQGNATGYDDVFTRIDKYRAHFQAVGLGADHVRQFMR
;
A
#
# COMPACT_ATOMS: atom_id res chain seq x y z
N MET A 1 -13.68 -14.78 -8.15
CA MET A 1 -14.96 -15.13 -8.84
C MET A 1 -14.76 -14.87 -10.31
N ASN A 2 -14.89 -15.89 -11.15
CA ASN A 2 -14.88 -15.69 -12.61
C ASN A 2 -16.10 -14.87 -12.99
N LYS A 3 -15.89 -13.83 -13.79
CA LYS A 3 -16.98 -13.05 -14.40
C LYS A 3 -17.90 -14.03 -15.15
N PRO A 4 -19.20 -14.10 -14.86
CA PRO A 4 -20.09 -14.93 -15.63
C PRO A 4 -20.02 -14.51 -17.10
N ALA A 5 -19.97 -15.48 -18.01
CA ALA A 5 -20.02 -15.21 -19.43
C ALA A 5 -21.39 -14.59 -19.76
N GLU A 6 -21.45 -13.26 -19.81
CA GLU A 6 -22.62 -12.58 -20.37
C GLU A 6 -22.73 -12.95 -21.86
N PRO A 7 -23.95 -13.19 -22.37
CA PRO A 7 -24.17 -13.37 -23.80
C PRO A 7 -23.63 -12.13 -24.52
N LEU A 8 -22.79 -12.35 -25.54
CA LEU A 8 -22.20 -11.29 -26.34
C LEU A 8 -23.27 -10.32 -26.82
N SER A 9 -23.21 -9.10 -26.32
CA SER A 9 -24.06 -8.02 -26.83
C SER A 9 -23.78 -7.83 -28.33
N PRO A 10 -24.79 -7.53 -29.16
CA PRO A 10 -24.59 -7.21 -30.56
C PRO A 10 -23.82 -5.87 -30.80
N ASP A 11 -23.39 -5.20 -29.76
CA ASP A 11 -22.59 -3.97 -29.87
C ASP A 11 -21.22 -4.25 -30.52
N PRO A 12 -20.96 -3.75 -31.73
CA PRO A 12 -19.73 -4.02 -32.47
C PRO A 12 -18.47 -3.45 -31.78
N ARG A 13 -18.61 -2.60 -30.76
CA ARG A 13 -17.51 -2.07 -29.96
C ARG A 13 -17.01 -3.06 -28.91
N ARG A 14 -17.78 -4.10 -28.59
CA ARG A 14 -17.39 -5.16 -27.63
C ARG A 14 -16.50 -6.23 -28.26
N VAL A 15 -15.57 -5.80 -29.10
CA VAL A 15 -14.60 -6.69 -29.73
C VAL A 15 -13.24 -6.41 -29.11
N PRO A 16 -12.49 -7.43 -28.67
CA PRO A 16 -11.11 -7.24 -28.18
C PRO A 16 -10.24 -6.57 -29.24
N TYR A 17 -9.23 -5.82 -28.77
CA TYR A 17 -8.21 -5.24 -29.66
C TYR A 17 -7.50 -6.36 -30.43
N ALA A 18 -7.47 -6.25 -31.76
CA ALA A 18 -7.07 -7.33 -32.66
C ALA A 18 -5.56 -7.40 -32.94
N ARG A 19 -4.78 -6.36 -32.58
CA ARG A 19 -3.34 -6.32 -32.85
C ARG A 19 -2.54 -6.81 -31.63
N PRO A 20 -1.31 -7.30 -31.82
CA PRO A 20 -0.43 -7.64 -30.72
C PRO A 20 -0.17 -6.42 -29.82
N GLN A 21 -0.09 -6.66 -28.51
CA GLN A 21 0.37 -5.65 -27.57
C GLN A 21 1.87 -5.34 -27.76
N PRO A 22 2.38 -4.19 -27.29
CA PRO A 22 3.79 -3.83 -27.42
C PRO A 22 4.71 -4.91 -26.85
N TRP A 23 5.82 -5.17 -27.57
CA TRP A 23 6.83 -6.13 -27.08
C TRP A 23 7.46 -5.63 -25.78
N GLY A 24 7.69 -6.54 -24.84
CA GLY A 24 8.30 -6.23 -23.54
C GLY A 24 7.34 -5.63 -22.50
N MET A 25 6.04 -5.51 -22.83
CA MET A 25 5.05 -5.07 -21.85
C MET A 25 4.95 -6.07 -20.70
N VAL A 26 5.06 -5.59 -19.47
CA VAL A 26 4.83 -6.40 -18.27
C VAL A 26 3.34 -6.64 -18.05
N PRO A 27 2.93 -7.78 -17.48
CA PRO A 27 1.52 -8.08 -17.24
C PRO A 27 0.90 -7.16 -16.17
N ASP A 28 -0.42 -6.98 -16.24
CA ASP A 28 -1.19 -6.28 -15.21
C ASP A 28 -1.06 -6.98 -13.85
N ILE A 29 -1.19 -6.19 -12.78
CA ILE A 29 -1.49 -6.70 -11.44
C ILE A 29 -2.97 -6.49 -11.18
N VAL A 30 -3.71 -7.56 -10.89
CA VAL A 30 -5.12 -7.50 -10.53
C VAL A 30 -5.32 -8.19 -9.18
N VAL A 31 -5.65 -7.41 -8.15
CA VAL A 31 -5.95 -7.89 -6.79
C VAL A 31 -7.43 -7.68 -6.53
N ASN A 32 -8.25 -8.66 -6.90
CA ASN A 32 -9.72 -8.56 -6.84
C ASN A 32 -10.29 -8.42 -5.42
N ASP A 33 -9.59 -8.93 -4.41
CA ASP A 33 -9.99 -8.88 -2.99
C ASP A 33 -8.89 -8.19 -2.17
N ALA A 34 -8.69 -6.90 -2.44
CA ALA A 34 -7.65 -6.12 -1.78
C ALA A 34 -7.89 -5.96 -0.26
N LEU A 35 -9.15 -6.03 0.19
CA LEU A 35 -9.55 -5.94 1.61
C LEU A 35 -9.87 -7.31 2.23
N THR A 36 -9.23 -8.37 1.74
CA THR A 36 -9.49 -9.75 2.17
C THR A 36 -9.46 -9.94 3.69
N SER A 37 -10.26 -10.89 4.16
CA SER A 37 -10.22 -11.40 5.53
C SER A 37 -9.13 -12.47 5.77
N ASP A 38 -8.41 -12.92 4.70
CA ASP A 38 -7.28 -13.84 4.86
C ASP A 38 -6.11 -13.11 5.52
N GLU A 39 -5.96 -13.29 6.83
CA GLU A 39 -4.94 -12.63 7.64
C GLU A 39 -3.50 -12.99 7.21
N ARG A 40 -3.29 -14.09 6.50
CA ARG A 40 -1.97 -14.46 5.96
C ARG A 40 -1.45 -13.47 4.92
N LEU A 41 -2.33 -12.68 4.31
CA LEU A 41 -1.97 -11.67 3.31
C LEU A 41 -1.63 -10.31 3.93
N TRP A 42 -1.75 -10.18 5.25
CA TRP A 42 -1.43 -8.96 5.99
C TRP A 42 -0.16 -9.16 6.83
N ALA A 43 0.95 -8.64 6.32
CA ALA A 43 2.23 -8.72 7.02
C ALA A 43 2.26 -7.75 8.22
N PRO A 44 2.60 -8.21 9.43
CA PRO A 44 2.70 -7.34 10.59
C PRO A 44 3.85 -6.33 10.41
N VAL A 45 3.59 -5.08 10.79
CA VAL A 45 4.57 -3.97 10.80
C VAL A 45 4.96 -3.64 12.24
N ALA A 46 3.98 -3.61 13.13
CA ALA A 46 4.10 -3.40 14.57
C ALA A 46 2.87 -4.00 15.26
N PRO A 47 2.78 -4.02 16.59
CA PRO A 47 1.56 -4.42 17.30
C PRO A 47 0.34 -3.65 16.77
N ASP A 48 -0.69 -4.39 16.36
CA ASP A 48 -1.95 -3.88 15.80
C ASP A 48 -1.81 -3.05 14.51
N ILE A 49 -0.71 -3.23 13.79
CA ILE A 49 -0.43 -2.58 12.49
C ILE A 49 0.03 -3.63 11.48
N TRP A 50 -0.65 -3.66 10.32
CA TRP A 50 -0.33 -4.58 9.22
C TRP A 50 -0.23 -3.84 7.90
N SER A 51 0.55 -4.41 7.01
CA SER A 51 0.72 -3.94 5.63
C SER A 51 0.41 -5.08 4.66
N ARG A 52 -0.33 -4.78 3.60
CA ARG A 52 -0.60 -5.70 2.50
C ARG A 52 -0.06 -5.15 1.18
N PRO A 53 0.83 -5.87 0.47
CA PRO A 53 1.36 -5.41 -0.80
C PRO A 53 0.29 -5.46 -1.89
N LEU A 54 0.29 -4.45 -2.77
CA LEU A 54 -0.52 -4.41 -3.99
C LEU A 54 0.35 -4.26 -5.24
N ASN A 55 1.42 -3.45 -5.17
CA ASN A 55 2.41 -3.28 -6.24
C ASN A 55 3.77 -2.95 -5.61
N LEU A 56 4.80 -3.67 -6.05
CA LEU A 56 6.19 -3.51 -5.63
C LEU A 56 7.03 -3.25 -6.89
N CYS A 57 7.10 -2.00 -7.32
CA CYS A 57 7.77 -1.60 -8.56
C CYS A 57 9.26 -1.39 -8.32
N VAL A 58 10.07 -2.40 -8.56
CA VAL A 58 11.52 -2.37 -8.34
C VAL A 58 12.24 -1.46 -9.34
N SER A 59 11.78 -1.42 -10.59
CA SER A 59 12.36 -0.55 -11.63
C SER A 59 11.99 0.92 -11.43
N GLY A 60 10.81 1.22 -10.87
CA GLY A 60 10.34 2.57 -10.59
C GLY A 60 10.66 3.07 -9.17
N GLY A 61 11.21 2.21 -8.30
CA GLY A 61 11.58 2.58 -6.94
C GLY A 61 10.39 3.03 -6.09
N HIS A 62 9.19 2.44 -6.30
CA HIS A 62 8.01 2.77 -5.51
C HIS A 62 7.22 1.52 -5.12
N TYR A 63 6.36 1.65 -4.12
CA TYR A 63 5.48 0.57 -3.71
C TYR A 63 4.09 1.09 -3.36
N THR A 64 3.07 0.28 -3.67
CA THR A 64 1.68 0.51 -3.27
C THR A 64 1.26 -0.58 -2.31
N HIS A 65 0.70 -0.17 -1.18
CA HIS A 65 0.23 -1.10 -0.16
C HIS A 65 -1.01 -0.57 0.57
N LEU A 66 -1.73 -1.46 1.22
CA LEU A 66 -2.70 -1.10 2.24
C LEU A 66 -2.00 -1.11 3.60
N LEU A 67 -2.21 -0.06 4.39
CA LEU A 67 -1.89 -0.01 5.81
C LEU A 67 -3.17 -0.19 6.60
N ARG A 68 -3.21 -1.20 7.47
CA ARG A 68 -4.33 -1.45 8.40
C ARG A 68 -3.83 -1.25 9.82
N VAL A 69 -4.56 -0.46 10.58
CA VAL A 69 -4.25 -0.10 11.97
C VAL A 69 -5.47 -0.32 12.84
N ARG A 70 -5.33 -1.09 13.92
CA ARG A 70 -6.37 -1.37 14.92
C ARG A 70 -5.99 -0.85 16.31
N ARG A 71 -5.27 0.24 16.34
CA ARG A 71 -4.95 0.98 17.56
C ARG A 71 -4.99 2.48 17.31
N SER A 72 -5.17 3.27 18.36
CA SER A 72 -5.05 4.73 18.33
C SER A 72 -3.63 5.22 18.67
N GLY A 73 -3.46 6.52 18.61
CA GLY A 73 -2.24 7.24 18.98
C GLY A 73 -1.21 7.32 17.86
N VAL A 74 -0.01 7.74 18.22
CA VAL A 74 1.11 7.92 17.30
C VAL A 74 1.58 6.57 16.76
N LEU A 75 1.70 6.45 15.45
CA LEU A 75 2.23 5.27 14.79
C LEU A 75 3.72 5.40 14.54
N GLN A 76 4.12 6.44 13.83
CA GLN A 76 5.51 6.68 13.45
C GLN A 76 5.73 8.14 13.03
N ARG A 77 6.97 8.62 13.20
CA ARG A 77 7.45 9.86 12.56
C ARG A 77 8.38 9.50 11.44
N HIS A 78 8.19 10.12 10.29
CA HIS A 78 8.99 9.82 9.10
C HIS A 78 9.06 11.00 8.14
N ARG A 79 10.05 10.91 7.26
CA ARG A 79 10.21 11.74 6.08
C ARG A 79 10.30 10.84 4.86
N HIS A 80 9.72 11.25 3.74
CA HIS A 80 9.89 10.52 2.48
C HIS A 80 10.68 11.31 1.45
N SER A 81 11.49 10.57 0.66
CA SER A 81 12.36 11.14 -0.36
C SER A 81 11.63 11.45 -1.68
N GLY A 82 10.51 10.76 -1.92
CA GLY A 82 9.63 10.97 -3.05
C GLY A 82 8.22 11.34 -2.61
N ALA A 83 7.33 11.61 -3.54
CA ALA A 83 5.93 11.89 -3.24
C ALA A 83 5.21 10.64 -2.70
N VAL A 84 4.18 10.88 -1.89
CA VAL A 84 3.23 9.85 -1.47
C VAL A 84 1.84 10.23 -1.90
N HIS A 85 1.10 9.24 -2.39
CA HIS A 85 -0.33 9.36 -2.67
C HIS A 85 -1.08 8.44 -1.71
N ALA A 86 -2.07 8.96 -1.01
CA ALA A 86 -2.86 8.19 -0.07
C ALA A 86 -4.35 8.27 -0.38
N TRP A 87 -5.06 7.18 -0.12
CA TRP A 87 -6.51 7.08 -0.23
C TRP A 87 -7.08 6.41 1.00
N VAL A 88 -7.87 7.12 1.80
CA VAL A 88 -8.47 6.56 3.00
C VAL A 88 -9.69 5.71 2.63
N ILE A 89 -9.59 4.40 2.90
CA ILE A 89 -10.65 3.42 2.61
C ILE A 89 -11.60 3.28 3.79
N LYS A 90 -11.05 3.31 5.01
CA LYS A 90 -11.81 3.18 6.25
C LYS A 90 -11.16 3.97 7.38
N GLY A 91 -11.97 4.51 8.28
CA GLY A 91 -11.50 5.24 9.44
C GLY A 91 -10.94 6.61 9.11
N ARG A 92 -10.00 7.07 9.93
CA ARG A 92 -9.38 8.38 9.77
C ARG A 92 -8.01 8.43 10.45
N TRP A 93 -7.19 9.38 10.02
CA TRP A 93 -5.88 9.67 10.57
C TRP A 93 -5.49 11.12 10.30
N TYR A 94 -4.44 11.61 10.95
CA TYR A 94 -3.90 12.95 10.75
C TYR A 94 -2.40 12.95 11.04
N TYR A 95 -1.73 14.03 10.67
CA TYR A 95 -0.37 14.32 11.10
C TYR A 95 -0.38 15.33 12.24
N LEU A 96 0.48 15.17 13.26
CA LEU A 96 0.58 16.13 14.36
C LEU A 96 0.96 17.52 13.90
N GLU A 97 1.62 17.62 12.75
CA GLU A 97 2.13 18.84 12.13
C GLU A 97 1.05 19.58 11.31
N HIS A 98 -0.14 19.01 11.12
CA HIS A 98 -1.22 19.57 10.29
C HIS A 98 -2.54 19.72 11.03
N GLU A 99 -3.35 20.67 10.56
CA GLU A 99 -4.71 20.93 11.11
C GLU A 99 -5.81 20.08 10.46
N TRP A 100 -5.52 19.44 9.30
CA TRP A 100 -6.49 18.60 8.60
C TRP A 100 -6.54 17.17 9.14
N VAL A 101 -7.69 16.54 8.99
CA VAL A 101 -7.89 15.12 9.25
C VAL A 101 -8.30 14.44 7.95
N ALA A 102 -7.59 13.39 7.59
CA ALA A 102 -7.95 12.51 6.47
C ALA A 102 -8.95 11.46 6.95
N GLU A 103 -10.12 11.39 6.33
CA GLU A 103 -11.19 10.46 6.67
C GLU A 103 -11.63 9.63 5.47
N THR A 104 -12.47 8.63 5.67
CA THR A 104 -12.93 7.73 4.60
C THR A 104 -13.37 8.51 3.35
N GLY A 105 -12.76 8.19 2.21
CA GLY A 105 -12.96 8.88 0.93
C GLY A 105 -11.94 9.99 0.63
N SER A 106 -11.15 10.42 1.60
CA SER A 106 -10.12 11.45 1.38
C SER A 106 -8.99 10.92 0.48
N TYR A 107 -8.53 11.78 -0.41
CA TYR A 107 -7.28 11.65 -1.13
C TYR A 107 -6.26 12.65 -0.60
N ILE A 108 -5.03 12.20 -0.39
CA ILE A 108 -3.94 13.01 0.12
C ILE A 108 -2.75 12.89 -0.82
N PHE A 109 -2.16 14.03 -1.16
CA PHE A 109 -0.87 14.12 -1.84
C PHE A 109 0.14 14.71 -0.86
N GLU A 110 1.23 14.00 -0.62
CA GLU A 110 2.31 14.42 0.26
C GLU A 110 3.53 14.72 -0.59
N PRO A 111 3.98 15.98 -0.63
CA PRO A 111 5.19 16.35 -1.38
C PRO A 111 6.44 15.72 -0.73
N PRO A 112 7.51 15.45 -1.50
CA PRO A 112 8.75 14.92 -0.93
C PRO A 112 9.38 15.91 0.04
N GLY A 113 10.03 15.37 1.08
CA GLY A 113 10.90 16.12 2.00
C GLY A 113 10.26 16.59 3.28
N GLU A 114 8.95 16.59 3.42
CA GLU A 114 8.30 16.89 4.68
C GLU A 114 8.52 15.78 5.71
N THR A 115 8.65 16.18 6.99
CA THR A 115 8.72 15.26 8.12
C THR A 115 7.45 15.39 8.93
N HIS A 116 6.75 14.28 9.13
CA HIS A 116 5.47 14.28 9.84
C HIS A 116 5.24 13.04 10.69
N THR A 117 4.29 13.14 11.62
CA THR A 117 3.99 12.14 12.64
C THR A 117 2.58 11.60 12.44
N LEU A 118 2.47 10.40 11.87
CA LEU A 118 1.18 9.74 11.60
C LEU A 118 0.50 9.33 12.90
N THR A 119 -0.74 9.75 13.07
CA THR A 119 -1.53 9.53 14.27
C THR A 119 -2.96 9.09 13.92
N VAL A 120 -3.47 8.11 14.65
CA VAL A 120 -4.87 7.65 14.56
C VAL A 120 -5.63 8.17 15.79
N PRO A 121 -6.79 8.86 15.63
CA PRO A 121 -7.59 9.33 16.75
C PRO A 121 -8.08 8.23 17.69
N ASP A 122 -8.27 8.55 18.97
CA ASP A 122 -8.62 7.56 20.01
C ASP A 122 -10.00 6.92 19.78
N ASP A 123 -10.91 7.59 19.12
CA ASP A 123 -12.24 7.08 18.77
C ASP A 123 -12.28 6.35 17.40
N CYS A 124 -11.14 6.13 16.75
CA CYS A 124 -11.01 5.38 15.52
C CYS A 124 -10.53 3.96 15.80
N SER A 125 -11.44 2.99 15.81
CA SER A 125 -11.14 1.59 16.12
C SER A 125 -10.36 0.86 15.02
N GLU A 126 -10.46 1.29 13.77
CA GLU A 126 -9.71 0.73 12.65
C GLU A 126 -9.51 1.78 11.54
N MET A 127 -8.28 1.90 11.08
CA MET A 127 -7.92 2.70 9.90
C MET A 127 -7.39 1.76 8.81
N ILE A 128 -7.87 1.94 7.57
CA ILE A 128 -7.31 1.31 6.37
C ILE A 128 -7.08 2.40 5.33
N THR A 129 -5.83 2.55 4.92
CA THR A 129 -5.43 3.54 3.89
C THR A 129 -4.56 2.86 2.84
N LEU A 130 -4.85 3.11 1.58
CA LEU A 130 -3.97 2.77 0.48
C LEU A 130 -2.92 3.87 0.36
N PHE A 131 -1.65 3.47 0.36
CA PHE A 131 -0.51 4.35 0.13
C PHE A 131 0.27 3.90 -1.10
N THR A 132 0.62 4.84 -1.96
CA THR A 132 1.66 4.68 -2.98
C THR A 132 2.83 5.58 -2.59
N VAL A 133 3.94 4.96 -2.22
CA VAL A 133 5.14 5.63 -1.72
C VAL A 133 6.23 5.58 -2.77
N HIS A 134 6.68 6.74 -3.23
CA HIS A 134 7.82 6.86 -4.13
C HIS A 134 9.11 7.05 -3.34
N GLY A 135 10.14 6.27 -3.70
CA GLY A 135 11.42 6.28 -2.98
C GLY A 135 11.34 5.58 -1.62
N ALA A 136 11.85 6.21 -0.57
CA ALA A 136 11.96 5.64 0.76
C ALA A 136 11.22 6.46 1.81
N LEU A 137 10.69 5.77 2.82
CA LEU A 137 10.35 6.33 4.13
C LEU A 137 11.58 6.26 5.01
N MET A 138 12.02 7.39 5.54
CA MET A 138 13.10 7.49 6.53
C MET A 138 12.47 7.78 7.89
N TYR A 139 12.55 6.81 8.80
CA TYR A 139 12.07 6.98 10.16
C TYR A 139 13.00 7.88 10.95
N VAL A 140 12.46 8.80 11.72
CA VAL A 140 13.21 9.76 12.51
C VAL A 140 12.69 9.86 13.93
N ASP A 141 13.59 10.20 14.86
CA ASP A 141 13.23 10.57 16.22
C ASP A 141 12.65 12.02 16.28
N PRO A 142 12.17 12.49 17.45
CA PRO A 142 11.68 13.88 17.59
C PRO A 142 12.71 14.96 17.29
N GLN A 143 13.99 14.65 17.32
CA GLN A 143 15.10 15.56 17.02
C GLN A 143 15.48 15.53 15.54
N GLY A 144 14.87 14.63 14.74
CA GLY A 144 15.13 14.48 13.31
C GLY A 144 16.29 13.53 12.97
N ASN A 145 16.84 12.80 13.94
CA ASN A 145 17.88 11.81 13.69
C ASN A 145 17.26 10.56 13.04
N ALA A 146 17.91 10.01 12.02
CA ALA A 146 17.44 8.80 11.34
C ALA A 146 17.52 7.58 12.27
N THR A 147 16.43 6.81 12.34
CA THR A 147 16.30 5.57 13.14
C THR A 147 16.12 4.32 12.29
N GLY A 148 15.87 4.47 10.99
CA GLY A 148 15.69 3.39 10.04
C GLY A 148 15.06 3.90 8.75
N TYR A 149 14.77 2.98 7.83
CA TYR A 149 14.07 3.30 6.59
C TYR A 149 13.29 2.11 6.05
N ASP A 150 12.35 2.40 5.17
CA ASP A 150 11.69 1.43 4.30
C ASP A 150 11.67 1.93 2.86
N ASP A 151 12.06 1.06 1.94
CA ASP A 151 11.91 1.23 0.50
C ASP A 151 11.26 0.00 -0.13
N VAL A 152 11.18 -0.06 -1.45
CA VAL A 152 10.58 -1.22 -2.15
C VAL A 152 11.33 -2.52 -1.84
N PHE A 153 12.64 -2.50 -1.67
CA PHE A 153 13.45 -3.70 -1.43
C PHE A 153 13.30 -4.21 0.00
N THR A 154 13.39 -3.33 0.99
CA THR A 154 13.15 -3.70 2.39
C THR A 154 11.72 -4.22 2.59
N ARG A 155 10.73 -3.65 1.87
CA ARG A 155 9.35 -4.15 1.86
C ARG A 155 9.24 -5.53 1.25
N ILE A 156 9.91 -5.80 0.13
CA ILE A 156 9.97 -7.14 -0.48
C ILE A 156 10.52 -8.16 0.53
N ASP A 157 11.62 -7.87 1.20
CA ASP A 157 12.23 -8.79 2.15
C ASP A 157 11.31 -9.08 3.34
N LYS A 158 10.64 -8.06 3.90
CA LYS A 158 9.63 -8.22 4.96
C LYS A 158 8.46 -9.11 4.51
N TYR A 159 7.91 -8.88 3.31
CA TYR A 159 6.82 -9.70 2.78
C TYR A 159 7.25 -11.12 2.48
N ARG A 160 8.46 -11.35 1.94
CA ARG A 160 9.02 -12.70 1.72
C ARG A 160 9.12 -13.48 3.02
N ALA A 161 9.69 -12.87 4.06
CA ALA A 161 9.81 -13.49 5.37
C ALA A 161 8.44 -13.82 5.96
N HIS A 162 7.49 -12.89 5.90
CA HIS A 162 6.13 -13.11 6.39
C HIS A 162 5.41 -14.23 5.63
N PHE A 163 5.38 -14.21 4.30
CA PHE A 163 4.69 -15.22 3.49
C PHE A 163 5.28 -16.62 3.69
N GLN A 164 6.60 -16.71 3.89
CA GLN A 164 7.25 -17.97 4.26
C GLN A 164 6.74 -18.44 5.63
N ALA A 165 6.68 -17.58 6.61
CA ALA A 165 6.27 -17.90 7.98
C ALA A 165 4.81 -18.37 8.08
N VAL A 166 3.91 -17.82 7.24
CA VAL A 166 2.48 -18.19 7.22
C VAL A 166 2.14 -19.30 6.23
N GLY A 167 3.14 -19.95 5.63
CA GLY A 167 2.96 -21.12 4.76
C GLY A 167 2.53 -20.82 3.32
N LEU A 168 2.57 -19.56 2.87
CA LEU A 168 2.33 -19.18 1.47
C LEU A 168 3.58 -19.33 0.59
N GLY A 169 4.76 -19.45 1.21
CA GLY A 169 6.05 -19.48 0.54
C GLY A 169 6.61 -18.09 0.24
N ALA A 170 7.95 -17.94 0.30
CA ALA A 170 8.62 -16.65 0.09
C ALA A 170 8.34 -16.05 -1.32
N ASP A 171 8.18 -16.90 -2.32
CA ASP A 171 7.94 -16.48 -3.71
C ASP A 171 6.51 -15.94 -3.96
N HIS A 172 5.60 -16.07 -2.99
CA HIS A 172 4.26 -15.47 -3.07
C HIS A 172 4.30 -13.95 -3.33
N VAL A 173 5.36 -13.27 -2.89
CA VAL A 173 5.55 -11.83 -3.14
C VAL A 173 5.71 -11.47 -4.63
N ARG A 174 6.19 -12.41 -5.48
CA ARG A 174 6.52 -12.14 -6.90
C ARG A 174 5.33 -11.66 -7.72
N GLN A 175 4.11 -12.07 -7.38
CA GLN A 175 2.90 -11.62 -8.09
C GLN A 175 2.66 -10.12 -8.00
N PHE A 176 3.21 -9.44 -6.99
CA PHE A 176 3.12 -8.00 -6.77
C PHE A 176 4.30 -7.22 -7.35
N MET A 177 5.32 -7.86 -7.88
CA MET A 177 6.54 -7.21 -8.36
C MET A 177 6.44 -6.77 -9.83
N ARG A 178 6.99 -5.55 -10.13
CA ARG A 178 7.12 -4.99 -11.48
C ARG A 178 8.47 -4.28 -11.65
#